data_26630d8ad29e1e2d3c8d3758aba4f5c8
#
_entry.id   26630d8ad29e1e2d3c8d3758aba4f5c8
#
_cell.length_a   1.000
_cell.length_b   1.000
_cell.length_c   1.000
_cell.angle_alpha   90.00
_cell.angle_beta   90.00
_cell.angle_gamma   90.00
#
_symmetry.space_group_name_H-M   'P 1'
#
loop_
_entity.id
_entity.type
_entity.pdbx_description
1 polymer ?
#
loop_
_entity_poly.entity_id
_entity_poly.type
_entity_poly.pdbx_seq_one_letter_code
_entity_poly.pdbx_strand_id
1 'polypeptide(L)'
;MNDLSTLQAASFKTELAAARILAARNGVPELDALLLVLTRSAGLAGLDRLLAERQARRERAEQQAARRHAAAAAARTRGAGPGDSAWRAWFDGSARPNPGRCGLGALLEGPAGQSIALSLDGGHGNSSEAEYRALNAVLRAAIEHGATELVVLGDSQVVIDDVNAPDCASAPALRALRAEALALLARLPQARLRWIPRHKNLRADALSQRAVPPLPDNTLEHEA
;
A
#
# COMPACT_ATOMS: atom_id res chain seq x y z
N MET A 1 7.50 -31.99 -22.03
CA MET A 1 8.27 -31.51 -23.21
C MET A 1 8.23 -29.97 -23.11
N ASN A 2 9.38 -29.35 -22.83
CA ASN A 2 9.47 -27.88 -22.69
C ASN A 2 9.53 -27.27 -24.09
N ASP A 3 8.44 -26.72 -24.59
CA ASP A 3 8.42 -25.99 -25.84
C ASP A 3 8.98 -24.57 -25.67
N LEU A 4 9.32 -23.92 -26.78
CA LEU A 4 9.92 -22.57 -26.79
C LEU A 4 9.01 -21.56 -26.11
N SER A 5 7.70 -21.64 -26.30
CA SER A 5 6.73 -20.69 -25.74
C SER A 5 6.67 -20.78 -24.23
N THR A 6 6.68 -21.98 -23.66
CA THR A 6 6.70 -22.24 -22.24
C THR A 6 7.99 -21.72 -21.59
N LEU A 7 9.14 -21.97 -22.22
CA LEU A 7 10.43 -21.48 -21.71
C LEU A 7 10.52 -19.94 -21.80
N GLN A 8 10.09 -19.35 -22.90
CA GLN A 8 10.05 -17.89 -23.06
C GLN A 8 9.14 -17.24 -22.00
N ALA A 9 7.97 -17.85 -21.78
CA ALA A 9 7.05 -17.39 -20.74
C ALA A 9 7.67 -17.47 -19.35
N ALA A 10 8.51 -18.42 -19.04
CA ALA A 10 9.18 -18.58 -17.74
C ALA A 10 10.47 -17.74 -17.60
N SER A 11 10.94 -17.07 -18.65
CA SER A 11 12.22 -16.37 -18.70
C SER A 11 12.10 -14.91 -18.31
N PHE A 12 13.18 -14.35 -17.76
CA PHE A 12 13.34 -12.91 -17.60
C PHE A 12 13.84 -12.27 -18.91
N LYS A 13 13.59 -10.96 -19.09
CA LYS A 13 14.03 -10.22 -20.29
C LYS A 13 15.54 -10.35 -20.54
N THR A 14 16.35 -10.37 -19.48
CA THR A 14 17.81 -10.53 -19.56
C THR A 14 18.22 -11.91 -20.06
N GLU A 15 17.51 -12.97 -19.66
CA GLU A 15 17.77 -14.34 -20.10
C GLU A 15 17.39 -14.53 -21.59
N LEU A 16 16.26 -13.95 -22.01
CA LEU A 16 15.84 -13.94 -23.41
C LEU A 16 16.87 -13.19 -24.30
N ALA A 17 17.37 -12.06 -23.83
CA ALA A 17 18.41 -11.31 -24.54
C ALA A 17 19.70 -12.11 -24.63
N ALA A 18 20.14 -12.74 -23.55
CA ALA A 18 21.32 -13.60 -23.52
C ALA A 18 21.17 -14.81 -24.47
N ALA A 19 20.00 -15.46 -24.50
CA ALA A 19 19.72 -16.57 -25.38
C ALA A 19 19.78 -16.17 -26.85
N ARG A 20 19.22 -15.03 -27.23
CA ARG A 20 19.31 -14.49 -28.63
C ARG A 20 20.74 -14.23 -29.05
N ILE A 21 21.54 -13.61 -28.18
CA ILE A 21 22.96 -13.37 -28.46
C ILE A 21 23.70 -14.70 -28.64
N LEU A 22 23.43 -15.69 -27.77
CA LEU A 22 24.06 -16.99 -27.83
C LEU A 22 23.67 -17.76 -29.11
N ALA A 23 22.39 -17.74 -29.48
CA ALA A 23 21.88 -18.33 -30.72
C ALA A 23 22.56 -17.75 -31.95
N ALA A 24 22.61 -16.42 -32.05
CA ALA A 24 23.23 -15.71 -33.15
C ALA A 24 24.74 -15.97 -33.25
N ARG A 25 25.44 -16.01 -32.13
CA ARG A 25 26.89 -16.22 -32.09
C ARG A 25 27.32 -17.62 -32.45
N ASN A 26 26.55 -18.62 -32.02
CA ASN A 26 26.93 -20.03 -32.17
C ASN A 26 26.16 -20.74 -33.30
N GLY A 27 25.21 -20.08 -33.98
CA GLY A 27 24.39 -20.69 -35.04
C GLY A 27 23.48 -21.81 -34.56
N VAL A 28 23.07 -21.79 -33.27
CA VAL A 28 22.18 -22.78 -32.68
C VAL A 28 20.73 -22.31 -32.63
N PRO A 29 19.73 -23.20 -32.64
CA PRO A 29 18.32 -22.82 -32.48
C PRO A 29 18.08 -22.02 -31.20
N GLU A 30 17.14 -21.06 -31.25
CA GLU A 30 16.80 -20.21 -30.10
C GLU A 30 16.34 -21.04 -28.88
N LEU A 31 15.64 -22.16 -29.11
CA LEU A 31 15.24 -23.10 -28.08
C LEU A 31 16.45 -23.67 -27.30
N ASP A 32 17.47 -24.12 -28.03
CA ASP A 32 18.64 -24.73 -27.42
C ASP A 32 19.47 -23.68 -26.66
N ALA A 33 19.61 -22.49 -27.25
CA ALA A 33 20.26 -21.38 -26.57
C ALA A 33 19.53 -20.98 -25.29
N LEU A 34 18.19 -20.93 -25.30
CA LEU A 34 17.40 -20.59 -24.13
C LEU A 34 17.47 -21.67 -23.05
N LEU A 35 17.46 -22.96 -23.44
CA LEU A 35 17.67 -24.07 -22.51
C LEU A 35 19.04 -23.98 -21.83
N LEU A 36 20.10 -23.66 -22.56
CA LEU A 36 21.43 -23.48 -21.98
C LEU A 36 21.47 -22.34 -20.97
N VAL A 37 20.88 -21.19 -21.31
CA VAL A 37 20.84 -20.03 -20.40
C VAL A 37 20.05 -20.36 -19.15
N LEU A 38 18.88 -20.97 -19.28
CA LEU A 38 18.03 -21.31 -18.13
C LEU A 38 18.65 -22.41 -17.25
N THR A 39 19.29 -23.41 -17.85
CA THR A 39 20.01 -24.46 -17.12
C THR A 39 21.16 -23.84 -16.29
N ARG A 40 21.88 -22.87 -16.87
CA ARG A 40 22.92 -22.13 -16.16
C ARG A 40 22.34 -21.29 -15.00
N SER A 41 21.20 -20.65 -15.21
CA SER A 41 20.49 -19.90 -14.16
C SER A 41 19.97 -20.81 -13.05
N ALA A 42 19.58 -22.04 -13.36
CA ALA A 42 19.07 -23.03 -12.40
C ALA A 42 20.18 -23.60 -11.49
N GLY A 43 21.43 -23.64 -11.99
CA GLY A 43 22.56 -24.18 -11.26
C GLY A 43 22.31 -25.62 -10.76
N LEU A 44 22.70 -25.89 -9.52
CA LEU A 44 22.54 -27.23 -8.89
C LEU A 44 21.07 -27.59 -8.61
N ALA A 45 20.17 -26.64 -8.58
CA ALA A 45 18.75 -26.89 -8.30
C ALA A 45 18.00 -27.58 -9.45
N GLY A 46 18.54 -27.48 -10.67
CA GLY A 46 17.96 -28.08 -11.87
C GLY A 46 16.89 -27.21 -12.53
N LEU A 47 16.76 -27.35 -13.86
CA LEU A 47 15.87 -26.58 -14.70
C LEU A 47 14.39 -26.71 -14.31
N ASP A 48 13.93 -27.94 -14.06
CA ASP A 48 12.53 -28.23 -13.74
C ASP A 48 12.09 -27.54 -12.45
N ARG A 49 12.96 -27.51 -11.45
CA ARG A 49 12.69 -26.79 -10.20
C ARG A 49 12.62 -25.28 -10.41
N LEU A 50 13.55 -24.71 -11.17
CA LEU A 50 13.54 -23.30 -11.51
C LEU A 50 12.23 -22.90 -12.20
N LEU A 51 11.79 -23.69 -13.19
CA LEU A 51 10.55 -23.45 -13.93
C LEU A 51 9.33 -23.56 -13.03
N ALA A 52 9.26 -24.57 -12.18
CA ALA A 52 8.17 -24.76 -11.22
C ALA A 52 8.07 -23.59 -10.21
N GLU A 53 9.20 -23.14 -9.66
CA GLU A 53 9.24 -22.02 -8.72
C GLU A 53 8.77 -20.71 -9.40
N ARG A 54 9.18 -20.47 -10.64
CA ARG A 54 8.78 -19.30 -11.40
C ARG A 54 7.30 -19.32 -11.77
N GLN A 55 6.78 -20.49 -12.13
CA GLN A 55 5.36 -20.66 -12.42
C GLN A 55 4.51 -20.44 -11.17
N ALA A 56 4.87 -21.04 -10.05
CA ALA A 56 4.17 -20.83 -8.77
C ALA A 56 4.19 -19.37 -8.33
N ARG A 57 5.28 -18.64 -8.57
CA ARG A 57 5.36 -17.20 -8.29
C ARG A 57 4.41 -16.38 -9.17
N ARG A 58 4.28 -16.73 -10.46
CA ARG A 58 3.34 -16.08 -11.38
C ARG A 58 1.90 -16.33 -10.98
N GLU A 59 1.54 -17.57 -10.73
CA GLU A 59 0.20 -17.94 -10.30
C GLU A 59 -0.20 -17.21 -9.01
N ARG A 60 0.71 -17.10 -8.05
CA ARG A 60 0.47 -16.30 -6.82
C ARG A 60 0.27 -14.81 -7.14
N ALA A 61 1.07 -14.23 -8.04
CA ALA A 61 0.95 -12.84 -8.45
C ALA A 61 -0.37 -12.58 -9.18
N GLU A 62 -0.78 -13.49 -10.09
CA GLU A 62 -2.04 -13.41 -10.81
C GLU A 62 -3.25 -13.55 -9.88
N GLN A 63 -3.21 -14.51 -8.94
CA GLN A 63 -4.24 -14.67 -7.93
C GLN A 63 -4.36 -13.42 -7.04
N GLN A 64 -3.22 -12.84 -6.66
CA GLN A 64 -3.22 -11.62 -5.87
C GLN A 64 -3.75 -10.43 -6.66
N ALA A 65 -3.39 -10.30 -7.94
CA ALA A 65 -3.93 -9.29 -8.84
C ALA A 65 -5.45 -9.48 -9.05
N ALA A 66 -5.90 -10.70 -9.29
CA ALA A 66 -7.33 -11.02 -9.44
C ALA A 66 -8.13 -10.69 -8.16
N ARG A 67 -7.59 -11.01 -6.98
CA ARG A 67 -8.19 -10.62 -5.69
C ARG A 67 -8.28 -9.10 -5.53
N ARG A 68 -7.23 -8.35 -5.91
CA ARG A 68 -7.24 -6.87 -5.91
C ARG A 68 -8.28 -6.31 -6.88
N HIS A 69 -8.37 -6.87 -8.09
CA HIS A 69 -9.38 -6.46 -9.08
C HIS A 69 -10.79 -6.78 -8.62
N ALA A 70 -11.02 -7.95 -8.03
CA ALA A 70 -12.33 -8.32 -7.48
C ALA A 70 -12.73 -7.42 -6.30
N ALA A 71 -11.79 -7.12 -5.40
CA ALA A 71 -12.00 -6.18 -4.29
C ALA A 71 -12.30 -4.77 -4.79
N ALA A 72 -11.56 -4.29 -5.80
CA ALA A 72 -11.81 -2.99 -6.43
C ALA A 72 -13.16 -2.94 -7.18
N ALA A 73 -13.56 -4.02 -7.86
CA ALA A 73 -14.86 -4.13 -8.49
C ALA A 73 -16.01 -4.16 -7.45
N ALA A 74 -15.84 -4.94 -6.38
CA ALA A 74 -16.79 -4.96 -5.27
C ALA A 74 -16.89 -3.60 -4.54
N ALA A 75 -15.78 -2.86 -4.46
CA ALA A 75 -15.80 -1.49 -3.94
C ALA A 75 -16.52 -0.50 -4.87
N ARG A 76 -16.45 -0.71 -6.20
CA ARG A 76 -17.19 0.10 -7.18
C ARG A 76 -18.68 -0.19 -7.16
N THR A 77 -19.10 -1.45 -7.04
CA THR A 77 -20.53 -1.83 -6.96
C THR A 77 -21.18 -1.44 -5.63
N ARG A 78 -20.40 -1.34 -4.54
CA ARG A 78 -20.83 -0.72 -3.27
C ARG A 78 -20.80 0.80 -3.30
N GLY A 79 -20.39 1.41 -4.41
CA GLY A 79 -20.09 2.81 -4.56
C GLY A 79 -21.22 3.62 -5.18
N ALA A 80 -22.47 3.50 -4.73
CA ALA A 80 -23.31 4.69 -4.65
C ALA A 80 -22.51 5.70 -3.81
N GLY A 81 -22.25 6.90 -4.33
CA GLY A 81 -21.57 7.95 -3.59
C GLY A 81 -22.21 8.12 -2.21
N PRO A 82 -21.47 8.57 -1.18
CA PRO A 82 -22.08 8.89 0.08
C PRO A 82 -23.23 9.85 -0.23
N GLY A 83 -24.44 9.53 0.25
CA GLY A 83 -25.54 10.48 0.20
C GLY A 83 -25.09 11.80 0.83
N ASP A 84 -25.74 12.90 0.52
CA ASP A 84 -25.44 14.21 1.13
C ASP A 84 -25.52 14.19 2.66
N SER A 85 -26.03 13.12 3.26
CA SER A 85 -26.13 12.87 4.70
C SER A 85 -24.95 12.17 5.34
N ALA A 86 -23.94 11.69 4.57
CA ALA A 86 -22.81 10.95 5.12
C ALA A 86 -21.68 11.84 5.59
N TRP A 87 -21.09 11.49 6.74
CA TRP A 87 -19.83 12.06 7.21
C TRP A 87 -18.68 11.65 6.29
N ARG A 88 -17.74 12.56 6.10
CA ARG A 88 -16.52 12.32 5.32
C ARG A 88 -15.30 12.58 6.18
N ALA A 89 -14.35 11.67 6.16
CA ALA A 89 -13.10 11.79 6.88
C ALA A 89 -11.92 11.64 5.93
N TRP A 90 -10.85 12.38 6.18
CA TRP A 90 -9.57 12.25 5.51
C TRP A 90 -8.50 12.06 6.56
N PHE A 91 -7.51 11.23 6.28
CA PHE A 91 -6.36 11.03 7.15
C PHE A 91 -5.06 10.97 6.37
N ASP A 92 -3.98 11.41 7.00
CA ASP A 92 -2.62 11.36 6.51
C ASP A 92 -1.65 11.25 7.68
N GLY A 93 -0.59 10.46 7.53
CA GLY A 93 0.46 10.30 8.50
C GLY A 93 1.83 10.54 7.89
N SER A 94 2.64 11.36 8.51
CA SER A 94 4.02 11.64 8.08
C SER A 94 5.02 11.28 9.16
N ALA A 95 6.21 10.79 8.77
CA ALA A 95 7.34 10.58 9.67
C ALA A 95 8.58 11.30 9.12
N ARG A 96 9.23 12.11 9.95
CA ARG A 96 10.40 12.90 9.54
C ARG A 96 11.48 12.92 10.63
N PRO A 97 12.72 12.37 10.35
CA PRO A 97 13.03 11.47 9.23
C PRO A 97 12.15 10.22 9.27
N ASN A 98 12.29 9.29 8.33
CA ASN A 98 11.54 8.04 8.34
C ASN A 98 12.48 6.83 8.58
N PRO A 99 12.45 6.18 9.77
CA PRO A 99 11.61 6.46 10.93
C PRO A 99 12.03 7.75 11.68
N GLY A 100 11.07 8.38 12.40
CA GLY A 100 11.30 9.61 13.15
C GLY A 100 10.05 10.14 13.83
N ARG A 101 10.00 11.47 14.04
CA ARG A 101 8.81 12.12 14.60
C ARG A 101 7.64 12.00 13.64
N CYS A 102 6.51 11.59 14.17
CA CYS A 102 5.27 11.37 13.41
C CYS A 102 4.33 12.55 13.57
N GLY A 103 3.84 13.07 12.44
CA GLY A 103 2.74 14.01 12.39
C GLY A 103 1.48 13.31 11.92
N LEU A 104 0.37 13.57 12.60
CA LEU A 104 -0.94 13.02 12.27
C LEU A 104 -1.84 14.14 11.78
N GLY A 105 -2.34 14.02 10.58
CA GLY A 105 -3.30 14.93 9.97
C GLY A 105 -4.64 14.23 9.75
N ALA A 106 -5.72 14.83 10.21
CA ALA A 106 -7.05 14.31 9.92
C ALA A 106 -8.06 15.44 9.79
N LEU A 107 -9.08 15.20 8.98
CA LEU A 107 -10.19 16.09 8.76
C LEU A 107 -11.48 15.28 8.80
N LEU A 108 -12.47 15.74 9.53
CA LEU A 108 -13.80 15.15 9.59
C LEU A 108 -14.85 16.21 9.22
N GLU A 109 -15.66 15.92 8.23
CA GLU A 109 -16.74 16.81 7.77
C GLU A 109 -18.08 16.12 7.90
N GLY A 110 -19.02 16.78 8.54
CA GLY A 110 -20.38 16.28 8.76
C GLY A 110 -21.40 16.89 7.80
N PRO A 111 -22.58 16.24 7.65
CA PRO A 111 -23.61 16.65 6.70
C PRO A 111 -24.26 18.00 7.03
N ALA A 112 -24.20 18.44 8.27
CA ALA A 112 -24.71 19.76 8.69
C ALA A 112 -23.66 20.86 8.66
N GLY A 113 -22.53 20.66 7.92
CA GLY A 113 -21.46 21.66 7.79
C GLY A 113 -20.42 21.61 8.93
N GLN A 114 -20.45 20.61 9.78
CA GLN A 114 -19.41 20.41 10.80
C GLN A 114 -18.07 20.16 10.11
N SER A 115 -17.00 20.77 10.63
CA SER A 115 -15.63 20.55 10.14
C SER A 115 -14.66 20.51 11.32
N ILE A 116 -14.06 19.35 11.54
CA ILE A 116 -13.12 19.09 12.63
C ILE A 116 -11.77 18.76 12.00
N ALA A 117 -10.77 19.61 12.25
CA ALA A 117 -9.41 19.40 11.76
C ALA A 117 -8.49 18.99 12.93
N LEU A 118 -7.79 17.90 12.77
CA LEU A 118 -6.84 17.37 13.73
C LEU A 118 -5.41 17.49 13.16
N SER A 119 -4.52 18.04 13.95
CA SER A 119 -3.09 18.12 13.67
C SER A 119 -2.37 17.76 14.96
N LEU A 120 -1.92 16.50 15.08
CA LEU A 120 -1.46 15.90 16.33
C LEU A 120 -0.04 15.39 16.21
N ASP A 121 0.75 15.53 17.29
CA ASP A 121 2.03 14.84 17.43
C ASP A 121 1.74 13.34 17.65
N GLY A 122 2.20 12.52 16.73
CA GLY A 122 2.03 11.07 16.75
C GLY A 122 3.16 10.34 17.48
N GLY A 123 4.08 11.06 18.12
CA GLY A 123 5.26 10.48 18.76
C GLY A 123 6.31 10.05 17.74
N HIS A 124 6.95 8.91 17.96
CA HIS A 124 8.02 8.39 17.11
C HIS A 124 7.59 7.09 16.41
N GLY A 125 7.98 6.93 15.14
CA GLY A 125 7.65 5.73 14.35
C GLY A 125 8.02 5.88 12.88
N ASN A 126 7.55 4.94 12.06
CA ASN A 126 7.67 5.01 10.61
C ASN A 126 6.39 5.58 9.96
N SER A 127 6.44 5.84 8.65
CA SER A 127 5.30 6.41 7.90
C SER A 127 4.03 5.56 8.03
N SER A 128 4.13 4.23 7.97
CA SER A 128 2.95 3.36 8.07
C SER A 128 2.32 3.40 9.46
N GLU A 129 3.13 3.53 10.52
CA GLU A 129 2.62 3.71 11.88
C GLU A 129 1.93 5.07 12.04
N ALA A 130 2.50 6.13 11.46
CA ALA A 130 1.90 7.46 11.45
C ALA A 130 0.54 7.46 10.73
N GLU A 131 0.45 6.82 9.58
CA GLU A 131 -0.79 6.65 8.83
C GLU A 131 -1.87 5.91 9.64
N TYR A 132 -1.51 4.80 10.29
CA TYR A 132 -2.46 4.09 11.16
C TYR A 132 -2.93 4.92 12.35
N ARG A 133 -2.01 5.66 13.00
CA ARG A 133 -2.36 6.54 14.11
C ARG A 133 -3.29 7.67 13.67
N ALA A 134 -3.08 8.23 12.47
CA ALA A 134 -3.96 9.25 11.89
C ALA A 134 -5.36 8.67 11.57
N LEU A 135 -5.43 7.46 11.01
CA LEU A 135 -6.69 6.73 10.81
C LEU A 135 -7.42 6.53 12.15
N ASN A 136 -6.73 6.03 13.17
CA ASN A 136 -7.32 5.79 14.49
C ASN A 136 -7.81 7.09 15.12
N ALA A 137 -7.09 8.20 14.96
CA ALA A 137 -7.49 9.51 15.45
C ALA A 137 -8.80 9.99 14.81
N VAL A 138 -8.93 9.89 13.48
CA VAL A 138 -10.16 10.33 12.80
C VAL A 138 -11.35 9.42 13.09
N LEU A 139 -11.13 8.11 13.28
CA LEU A 139 -12.19 7.18 13.68
C LEU A 139 -12.70 7.49 15.09
N ARG A 140 -11.82 7.82 16.05
CA ARG A 140 -12.22 8.28 17.38
C ARG A 140 -13.05 9.56 17.31
N ALA A 141 -12.57 10.56 16.57
CA ALA A 141 -13.32 11.80 16.37
C ALA A 141 -14.71 11.54 15.75
N ALA A 142 -14.81 10.66 14.76
CA ALA A 142 -16.09 10.28 14.16
C ALA A 142 -17.06 9.66 15.18
N ILE A 143 -16.57 8.81 16.07
CA ILE A 143 -17.36 8.22 17.15
C ILE A 143 -17.81 9.31 18.14
N GLU A 144 -16.92 10.19 18.55
CA GLU A 144 -17.19 11.28 19.50
C GLU A 144 -18.25 12.25 18.96
N HIS A 145 -18.25 12.49 17.64
CA HIS A 145 -19.21 13.35 16.96
C HIS A 145 -20.47 12.63 16.47
N GLY A 146 -20.66 11.36 16.81
CA GLY A 146 -21.86 10.60 16.50
C GLY A 146 -22.07 10.29 15.02
N ALA A 147 -20.99 10.11 14.26
CA ALA A 147 -21.09 9.75 12.85
C ALA A 147 -21.76 8.37 12.69
N THR A 148 -22.88 8.32 11.96
CA THR A 148 -23.61 7.09 11.68
C THR A 148 -23.21 6.47 10.35
N GLU A 149 -23.17 7.27 9.28
CA GLU A 149 -22.63 6.89 7.98
C GLU A 149 -21.29 7.63 7.77
N LEU A 150 -20.21 6.91 7.52
CA LEU A 150 -18.89 7.49 7.41
C LEU A 150 -18.14 6.97 6.19
N VAL A 151 -17.57 7.89 5.40
CA VAL A 151 -16.61 7.53 4.36
C VAL A 151 -15.24 8.07 4.77
N VAL A 152 -14.31 7.16 5.01
CA VAL A 152 -12.92 7.47 5.38
C VAL A 152 -12.04 7.37 4.15
N LEU A 153 -11.29 8.42 3.86
CA LEU A 153 -10.47 8.61 2.67
C LEU A 153 -9.00 8.78 3.08
N GLY A 154 -8.11 8.05 2.44
CA GLY A 154 -6.66 8.15 2.67
C GLY A 154 -5.88 7.76 1.43
N ASP A 155 -4.64 8.21 1.29
CA ASP A 155 -3.76 7.88 0.16
C ASP A 155 -2.74 6.78 0.48
N SER A 156 -2.71 6.29 1.71
CA SER A 156 -1.95 5.12 2.11
C SER A 156 -2.65 3.83 1.66
N GLN A 157 -2.28 3.32 0.48
CA GLN A 157 -2.84 2.07 -0.03
C GLN A 157 -2.54 0.89 0.90
N VAL A 158 -1.36 0.88 1.53
CA VAL A 158 -0.97 -0.17 2.48
C VAL A 158 -1.95 -0.27 3.64
N VAL A 159 -2.29 0.85 4.25
CA VAL A 159 -3.23 0.90 5.40
C VAL A 159 -4.65 0.54 4.96
N ILE A 160 -5.11 1.10 3.84
CA ILE A 160 -6.46 0.85 3.33
C ILE A 160 -6.65 -0.63 2.96
N ASP A 161 -5.68 -1.23 2.26
CA ASP A 161 -5.75 -2.64 1.86
C ASP A 161 -5.65 -3.57 3.08
N ASP A 162 -4.77 -3.25 4.04
CA ASP A 162 -4.58 -4.05 5.25
C ASP A 162 -5.83 -4.07 6.14
N VAL A 163 -6.46 -2.92 6.35
CA VAL A 163 -7.70 -2.82 7.15
C VAL A 163 -8.89 -3.48 6.46
N ASN A 164 -9.00 -3.35 5.12
CA ASN A 164 -10.09 -3.94 4.36
C ASN A 164 -9.94 -5.45 4.12
N ALA A 165 -8.76 -6.03 4.36
CA ALA A 165 -8.53 -7.45 4.17
C ALA A 165 -8.96 -8.25 5.42
N PRO A 166 -9.80 -9.30 5.29
CA PRO A 166 -10.27 -10.07 6.44
C PRO A 166 -9.15 -10.84 7.15
N ASP A 167 -8.20 -11.38 6.40
CA ASP A 167 -7.12 -12.26 6.89
C ASP A 167 -5.74 -11.77 6.42
N CYS A 168 -5.37 -10.55 6.80
CA CYS A 168 -4.06 -10.02 6.43
C CYS A 168 -3.03 -10.26 7.54
N ALA A 169 -1.89 -10.82 7.16
CA ALA A 169 -0.72 -10.88 8.03
C ALA A 169 -0.02 -9.51 8.04
N SER A 170 -0.56 -8.57 8.81
CA SER A 170 0.07 -7.26 9.02
C SER A 170 1.49 -7.43 9.54
N ALA A 171 2.38 -6.52 9.15
CA ALA A 171 3.71 -6.45 9.74
C ALA A 171 3.62 -6.38 11.28
N PRO A 172 4.51 -7.05 12.03
CA PRO A 172 4.41 -7.13 13.50
C PRO A 172 4.22 -5.77 14.18
N ALA A 173 4.92 -4.73 13.71
CA ALA A 173 4.82 -3.37 14.25
C ALA A 173 3.44 -2.72 14.03
N LEU A 174 2.67 -3.15 13.04
CA LEU A 174 1.37 -2.56 12.68
C LEU A 174 0.18 -3.31 13.29
N ARG A 175 0.37 -4.51 13.85
CA ARG A 175 -0.71 -5.37 14.35
C ARG A 175 -1.56 -4.71 15.43
N ALA A 176 -0.93 -4.05 16.38
CA ALA A 176 -1.64 -3.36 17.46
C ALA A 176 -2.47 -2.19 16.93
N LEU A 177 -1.91 -1.39 16.02
CA LEU A 177 -2.59 -0.26 15.40
C LEU A 177 -3.75 -0.70 14.51
N ARG A 178 -3.57 -1.79 13.76
CA ARG A 178 -4.64 -2.42 12.98
C ARG A 178 -5.76 -2.95 13.86
N ALA A 179 -5.42 -3.65 14.93
CA ALA A 179 -6.43 -4.18 15.86
C ALA A 179 -7.28 -3.05 16.46
N GLU A 180 -6.65 -1.94 16.80
CA GLU A 180 -7.33 -0.74 17.26
C GLU A 180 -8.24 -0.15 16.17
N ALA A 181 -7.75 0.00 14.92
CA ALA A 181 -8.57 0.46 13.80
C ALA A 181 -9.82 -0.40 13.61
N LEU A 182 -9.67 -1.73 13.65
CA LEU A 182 -10.79 -2.66 13.51
C LEU A 182 -11.78 -2.56 14.68
N ALA A 183 -11.30 -2.38 15.91
CA ALA A 183 -12.15 -2.18 17.08
C ALA A 183 -12.95 -0.86 16.99
N LEU A 184 -12.35 0.21 16.48
CA LEU A 184 -13.04 1.48 16.25
C LEU A 184 -14.08 1.35 15.11
N LEU A 185 -13.73 0.67 14.02
CA LEU A 185 -14.64 0.41 12.91
C LEU A 185 -15.82 -0.46 13.31
N ALA A 186 -15.65 -1.39 14.24
CA ALA A 186 -16.75 -2.19 14.78
C ALA A 186 -17.83 -1.32 15.46
N ARG A 187 -17.46 -0.13 15.96
CA ARG A 187 -18.37 0.87 16.53
C ARG A 187 -19.02 1.77 15.47
N LEU A 188 -18.57 1.69 14.23
CA LEU A 188 -19.02 2.47 13.08
C LEU A 188 -19.46 1.53 11.95
N PRO A 189 -20.58 0.78 12.12
CA PRO A 189 -20.94 -0.34 11.23
C PRO A 189 -21.22 0.09 9.77
N GLN A 190 -21.46 1.37 9.53
CA GLN A 190 -21.67 1.91 8.18
C GLN A 190 -20.43 2.68 7.67
N ALA A 191 -19.29 2.57 8.34
CA ALA A 191 -18.04 3.16 7.87
C ALA A 191 -17.47 2.38 6.69
N ARG A 192 -16.90 3.11 5.74
CA ARG A 192 -16.24 2.56 4.56
C ARG A 192 -14.91 3.25 4.34
N LEU A 193 -13.82 2.47 4.27
CA LEU A 193 -12.50 2.99 3.93
C LEU A 193 -12.29 2.92 2.43
N ARG A 194 -11.82 4.04 1.84
CA ARG A 194 -11.51 4.16 0.42
C ARG A 194 -10.17 4.81 0.21
N TRP A 195 -9.39 4.24 -0.70
CA TRP A 195 -8.17 4.88 -1.17
C TRP A 195 -8.50 6.04 -2.14
N ILE A 196 -7.76 7.12 -1.99
CA ILE A 196 -7.76 8.27 -2.91
C ILE A 196 -6.33 8.61 -3.33
N PRO A 197 -6.13 9.16 -4.53
CA PRO A 197 -4.80 9.62 -4.93
C PRO A 197 -4.37 10.84 -4.09
N ARG A 198 -3.06 10.95 -3.82
CA ARG A 198 -2.46 11.96 -2.92
C ARG A 198 -2.91 13.39 -3.20
N HIS A 199 -3.04 13.77 -4.49
CA HIS A 199 -3.51 15.12 -4.85
C HIS A 199 -4.95 15.44 -4.39
N LYS A 200 -5.71 14.43 -3.95
CA LYS A 200 -7.05 14.59 -3.34
C LYS A 200 -7.02 14.56 -1.82
N ASN A 201 -5.84 14.34 -1.19
CA ASN A 201 -5.65 14.26 0.26
C ASN A 201 -4.87 15.47 0.83
N LEU A 202 -4.71 16.55 0.06
CA LEU A 202 -3.84 17.69 0.40
C LEU A 202 -4.16 18.35 1.74
N ARG A 203 -5.43 18.36 2.17
CA ARG A 203 -5.84 18.97 3.45
C ARG A 203 -5.33 18.15 4.65
N ALA A 204 -5.44 16.84 4.60
CA ALA A 204 -4.91 15.96 5.63
C ALA A 204 -3.37 15.95 5.62
N ASP A 205 -2.73 15.91 4.43
CA ASP A 205 -1.27 16.03 4.28
C ASP A 205 -0.75 17.34 4.91
N ALA A 206 -1.39 18.48 4.67
CA ALA A 206 -1.00 19.74 5.29
C ALA A 206 -1.15 19.72 6.83
N LEU A 207 -2.15 19.03 7.37
CA LEU A 207 -2.35 18.89 8.81
C LEU A 207 -1.29 18.00 9.43
N SER A 208 -0.90 16.88 8.79
CA SER A 208 0.15 15.99 9.26
C SER A 208 1.51 16.68 9.30
N GLN A 209 1.81 17.50 8.28
CA GLN A 209 3.05 18.27 8.21
C GLN A 209 3.12 19.39 9.24
N ARG A 210 2.00 20.02 9.58
CA ARG A 210 1.94 21.07 10.62
C ARG A 210 2.22 20.51 12.01
N ALA A 211 1.84 19.27 12.28
CA ALA A 211 2.02 18.63 13.58
C ALA A 211 3.50 18.41 13.95
N VAL A 212 4.36 18.30 12.94
CA VAL A 212 5.82 18.16 13.12
C VAL A 212 6.50 19.23 12.28
N PRO A 213 6.73 20.43 12.82
CA PRO A 213 7.47 21.47 12.12
C PRO A 213 8.88 20.97 11.76
N PRO A 214 9.48 21.47 10.66
CA PRO A 214 10.84 21.13 10.31
C PRO A 214 11.78 21.45 11.49
N LEU A 215 12.79 20.60 11.67
CA LEU A 215 13.85 20.92 12.62
C LEU A 215 14.44 22.29 12.24
N PRO A 216 14.71 23.17 13.22
CA PRO A 216 15.39 24.42 12.92
C PRO A 216 16.69 24.10 12.19
N ASP A 217 16.93 24.80 11.08
CA ASP A 217 18.22 24.72 10.38
C ASP A 217 19.31 25.07 11.38
N ASN A 218 20.11 24.07 11.72
CA ASN A 218 21.27 24.24 12.58
C ASN A 218 22.43 24.79 11.70
N THR A 219 22.22 25.97 11.16
CA THR A 219 23.33 26.80 10.64
C THR A 219 24.14 27.18 11.85
N LEU A 220 25.10 26.32 12.19
CA LEU A 220 26.24 26.71 13.02
C LEU A 220 26.92 27.86 12.28
N GLU A 221 26.66 29.07 12.71
CA GLU A 221 27.52 30.20 12.40
C GLU A 221 28.89 29.82 12.95
N HIS A 222 29.76 29.38 12.05
CA HIS A 222 31.18 29.40 12.32
C HIS A 222 31.62 30.88 12.36
N GLU A 223 31.48 31.48 13.52
CA GLU A 223 32.27 32.68 13.80
C GLU A 223 33.72 32.24 13.95
N ALA A 224 34.52 32.77 13.04
CA ALA A 224 36.01 32.74 13.05
C ALA A 224 36.58 33.70 14.08
#